data_20e7f6cbfcb36adbbdb492be36e0ff2e
#
_entry.id   20e7f6cbfcb36adbbdb492be36e0ff2e
#
_cell.length_a   1.000
_cell.length_b   1.000
_cell.length_c   1.000
_cell.angle_alpha   90.00
_cell.angle_beta   90.00
_cell.angle_gamma   90.00
#
_symmetry.space_group_name_H-M   'P 1'
#
loop_
_entity.id
_entity.type
_entity.pdbx_description
1 polymer ?
#
loop_
_entity_poly.entity_id
_entity_poly.type
_entity_poly.pdbx_seq_one_letter_code
_entity_poly.pdbx_strand_id
1 'polypeptide(L)'
;LSMADVLTFNSSIFVKSYGRATLSTVAFRGTSPSHTQVTWNGMRINNPMLGMTDFSMIPSYFIDDASLLHGTSSVNDTGGGLGGAVKLSTQPAEADGFGLQYIQGIGSFKTFDEFLRLTYGDNHWQTSTRIVYSSSPNDYTYRNHDKKENIYDEQMNIVDQYYPKEKNKSGAFKDLHVLQEVYYNTRKGDRFGLNAWFINSNRELPMLTTDYGNENDFENRQRETTLRGILSWDHLRQNWKIAAKGGYIHSQMKYDYKRDAGNGVMTSMTRSRSKVNTIYGLAQGEYYIGRKWLFTANAAVHQHFVESRDKNIIRQDGNKAIVGYSKGRTELSSSASAKWQPNERMGMSVVLREDMYGENWSPLI
;
A
#
# COMPACT_ATOMS: atom_id res chain seq x y z
N LEU A 1 1.51 -0.51 -14.52
CA LEU A 1 0.18 -0.43 -13.89
C LEU A 1 0.28 -0.71 -12.40
N SER A 2 -0.39 0.11 -11.59
CA SER A 2 -0.54 -0.07 -10.15
C SER A 2 -1.91 -0.68 -9.82
N MET A 3 -2.08 -1.13 -8.58
CA MET A 3 -3.40 -1.56 -8.09
C MET A 3 -4.41 -0.42 -8.05
N ALA A 4 -3.97 0.85 -7.94
CA ALA A 4 -4.85 2.01 -8.09
C ALA A 4 -5.52 2.04 -9.47
N ASP A 5 -4.76 1.78 -10.53
CA ASP A 5 -5.29 1.74 -11.91
C ASP A 5 -6.27 0.57 -12.07
N VAL A 6 -5.90 -0.63 -11.58
CA VAL A 6 -6.76 -1.82 -11.66
C VAL A 6 -8.10 -1.58 -10.96
N LEU A 7 -8.09 -1.01 -9.75
CA LEU A 7 -9.31 -0.74 -9.00
C LEU A 7 -10.16 0.35 -9.66
N THR A 8 -9.55 1.37 -10.25
CA THR A 8 -10.25 2.44 -10.96
C THR A 8 -11.02 1.89 -12.17
N PHE A 9 -10.40 0.98 -12.94
CA PHE A 9 -11.01 0.47 -14.17
C PHE A 9 -11.96 -0.71 -13.96
N ASN A 10 -11.78 -1.48 -12.86
CA ASN A 10 -12.50 -2.75 -12.67
C ASN A 10 -13.41 -2.78 -11.43
N SER A 11 -13.59 -1.66 -10.73
CA SER A 11 -14.45 -1.63 -9.55
C SER A 11 -15.24 -0.33 -9.47
N SER A 12 -16.29 -0.32 -8.63
CA SER A 12 -17.08 0.87 -8.30
C SER A 12 -16.53 1.65 -7.10
N ILE A 13 -15.33 1.33 -6.64
CA ILE A 13 -14.72 2.00 -5.48
C ILE A 13 -14.16 3.34 -5.93
N PHE A 14 -14.30 4.34 -5.06
CA PHE A 14 -13.68 5.63 -5.29
C PHE A 14 -12.17 5.54 -5.04
N VAL A 15 -11.39 5.77 -6.10
CA VAL A 15 -9.93 5.88 -6.05
C VAL A 15 -9.55 7.34 -6.25
N LYS A 16 -8.98 7.96 -5.21
CA LYS A 16 -8.43 9.31 -5.29
C LYS A 16 -6.96 9.22 -5.66
N SER A 17 -6.60 9.72 -6.82
CA SER A 17 -5.22 9.75 -7.32
C SER A 17 -4.84 11.17 -7.72
N TYR A 18 -3.58 11.54 -7.48
CA TYR A 18 -3.03 12.84 -7.85
C TYR A 18 -2.07 12.75 -9.06
N GLY A 19 -2.15 11.66 -9.80
CA GLY A 19 -1.32 11.39 -10.97
C GLY A 19 -0.41 10.18 -10.79
N ARG A 20 0.36 9.86 -11.82
CA ARG A 20 1.24 8.69 -11.81
C ARG A 20 2.33 8.83 -10.75
N ALA A 21 2.59 7.74 -10.04
CA ALA A 21 3.57 7.64 -8.96
C ALA A 21 3.39 8.67 -7.82
N THR A 22 2.18 9.19 -7.67
CA THR A 22 1.76 10.00 -6.54
C THR A 22 0.79 9.22 -5.66
N LEU A 23 0.48 9.76 -4.49
CA LEU A 23 -0.43 9.11 -3.55
C LEU A 23 -1.75 8.74 -4.22
N SER A 24 -2.12 7.47 -4.11
CA SER A 24 -3.41 6.95 -4.56
C SER A 24 -4.10 6.20 -3.44
N THR A 25 -5.26 6.68 -3.01
CA THR A 25 -6.01 6.13 -1.88
C THR A 25 -7.38 5.63 -2.31
N VAL A 26 -7.88 4.64 -1.57
CA VAL A 26 -9.16 3.98 -1.83
C VAL A 26 -10.11 4.25 -0.68
N ALA A 27 -11.35 4.57 -1.00
CA ALA A 27 -12.41 4.78 -0.02
C ALA A 27 -13.73 4.12 -0.46
N PHE A 28 -14.40 3.46 0.47
CA PHE A 28 -15.68 2.83 0.25
C PHE A 28 -16.83 3.78 0.64
N ARG A 29 -17.81 3.94 -0.23
CA ARG A 29 -19.11 4.61 0.07
C ARG A 29 -18.99 5.95 0.80
N GLY A 30 -18.02 6.78 0.41
CA GLY A 30 -17.82 8.11 1.01
C GLY A 30 -17.12 8.11 2.37
N THR A 31 -16.56 6.98 2.84
CA THR A 31 -15.74 6.94 4.04
C THR A 31 -14.34 7.49 3.78
N SER A 32 -13.59 7.79 4.85
CA SER A 32 -12.18 8.16 4.74
C SER A 32 -11.32 6.96 4.28
N PRO A 33 -10.23 7.17 3.53
CA PRO A 33 -9.26 6.12 3.22
C PRO A 33 -8.69 5.40 4.45
N SER A 34 -8.62 6.05 5.60
CA SER A 34 -8.19 5.46 6.88
C SER A 34 -9.20 4.45 7.45
N HIS A 35 -10.44 4.47 6.98
CA HIS A 35 -11.47 3.49 7.33
C HIS A 35 -11.47 2.26 6.42
N THR A 36 -10.62 2.25 5.39
CA THR A 36 -10.41 1.11 4.48
C THR A 36 -9.22 0.30 4.94
N GLN A 37 -9.44 -0.93 5.33
CA GLN A 37 -8.35 -1.84 5.65
C GLN A 37 -7.82 -2.53 4.40
N VAL A 38 -6.51 -2.65 4.32
CA VAL A 38 -5.84 -3.32 3.20
C VAL A 38 -4.94 -4.42 3.76
N THR A 39 -5.14 -5.63 3.28
CA THR A 39 -4.30 -6.77 3.67
C THR A 39 -3.58 -7.36 2.46
N TRP A 40 -2.36 -7.83 2.69
CA TRP A 40 -1.61 -8.66 1.77
C TRP A 40 -1.36 -10.03 2.40
N ASN A 41 -1.87 -11.09 1.79
CA ASN A 41 -1.85 -12.47 2.30
C ASN A 41 -2.34 -12.60 3.76
N GLY A 42 -3.30 -11.74 4.15
CA GLY A 42 -3.87 -11.66 5.48
C GLY A 42 -3.18 -10.68 6.42
N MET A 43 -1.96 -10.25 6.16
CA MET A 43 -1.25 -9.24 6.94
C MET A 43 -1.71 -7.83 6.54
N ARG A 44 -2.14 -7.02 7.52
CA ARG A 44 -2.53 -5.63 7.27
C ARG A 44 -1.32 -4.77 6.90
N ILE A 45 -1.42 -4.05 5.78
CA ILE A 45 -0.35 -3.23 5.21
C ILE A 45 -0.62 -1.73 5.27
N ASN A 46 -1.72 -1.29 5.91
CA ASN A 46 -1.95 0.13 6.17
C ASN A 46 -0.79 0.71 6.98
N ASN A 47 -0.32 1.89 6.58
CA ASN A 47 0.70 2.60 7.34
C ASN A 47 0.12 3.01 8.71
N PRO A 48 0.67 2.57 9.86
CA PRO A 48 0.08 2.85 11.17
C PRO A 48 0.14 4.32 11.59
N MET A 49 0.96 5.15 10.92
CA MET A 49 0.99 6.60 11.14
C MET A 49 -0.12 7.33 10.40
N LEU A 50 -0.44 6.90 9.17
CA LEU A 50 -1.40 7.56 8.28
C LEU A 50 -2.77 6.87 8.29
N GLY A 51 -2.85 5.63 8.78
CA GLY A 51 -4.06 4.81 8.77
C GLY A 51 -4.45 4.28 7.38
N MET A 52 -3.76 4.66 6.32
CA MET A 52 -4.11 4.34 4.94
C MET A 52 -2.98 3.64 4.18
N THR A 53 -3.31 3.11 3.02
CA THR A 53 -2.36 2.47 2.08
C THR A 53 -2.27 3.29 0.80
N ASP A 54 -1.06 3.49 0.30
CA ASP A 54 -0.82 4.06 -1.03
C ASP A 54 -0.87 2.94 -2.08
N PHE A 55 -1.95 2.90 -2.86
CA PHE A 55 -2.16 1.91 -3.92
C PHE A 55 -1.30 2.14 -5.16
N SER A 56 -0.69 3.32 -5.30
CA SER A 56 0.31 3.57 -6.34
C SER A 56 1.61 2.81 -6.10
N MET A 57 1.86 2.41 -4.84
CA MET A 57 3.02 1.60 -4.41
C MET A 57 2.79 0.09 -4.50
N ILE A 58 1.67 -0.35 -5.05
CA ILE A 58 1.34 -1.77 -5.19
C ILE A 58 1.31 -2.12 -6.68
N PRO A 59 2.37 -2.77 -7.21
CA PRO A 59 2.37 -3.21 -8.61
C PRO A 59 1.25 -4.24 -8.86
N SER A 60 0.46 -4.05 -9.91
CA SER A 60 -0.61 -4.98 -10.27
C SER A 60 -0.10 -6.39 -10.58
N TYR A 61 1.10 -6.49 -11.17
CA TYR A 61 1.74 -7.77 -11.49
C TYR A 61 2.15 -8.61 -10.26
N PHE A 62 2.12 -8.02 -9.05
CA PHE A 62 2.41 -8.75 -7.81
C PHE A 62 1.17 -9.39 -7.20
N ILE A 63 -0.02 -8.97 -7.61
CA ILE A 63 -1.28 -9.39 -7.03
C ILE A 63 -2.00 -10.33 -7.99
N ASP A 64 -2.27 -11.53 -7.53
CA ASP A 64 -2.98 -12.55 -8.33
C ASP A 64 -4.49 -12.49 -8.08
N ASP A 65 -4.93 -12.08 -6.88
CA ASP A 65 -6.34 -11.88 -6.55
C ASP A 65 -6.54 -10.64 -5.67
N ALA A 66 -7.58 -9.88 -5.96
CA ALA A 66 -8.00 -8.72 -5.20
C ALA A 66 -9.50 -8.80 -4.87
N SER A 67 -9.81 -9.03 -3.62
CA SER A 67 -11.19 -9.11 -3.12
C SER A 67 -11.58 -7.85 -2.38
N LEU A 68 -12.78 -7.35 -2.67
CA LEU A 68 -13.35 -6.14 -2.10
C LEU A 68 -14.51 -6.51 -1.17
N LEU A 69 -14.35 -6.24 0.11
CA LEU A 69 -15.36 -6.52 1.13
C LEU A 69 -16.05 -5.22 1.55
N HIS A 70 -17.37 -5.19 1.40
CA HIS A 70 -18.18 -4.02 1.72
C HIS A 70 -18.90 -4.19 3.06
N GLY A 71 -18.76 -3.22 3.95
CA GLY A 71 -19.55 -3.13 5.18
C GLY A 71 -19.49 -4.40 6.04
N THR A 72 -20.65 -4.98 6.36
CA THR A 72 -20.78 -6.14 7.24
C THR A 72 -20.09 -7.42 6.75
N SER A 73 -19.81 -7.55 5.45
CA SER A 73 -19.03 -8.70 4.93
C SER A 73 -17.59 -8.73 5.42
N SER A 74 -17.10 -7.61 5.95
CA SER A 74 -15.77 -7.50 6.55
C SER A 74 -15.70 -7.92 8.03
N VAL A 75 -16.84 -8.16 8.68
CA VAL A 75 -16.90 -8.47 10.12
C VAL A 75 -16.23 -9.81 10.45
N ASN A 76 -16.31 -10.78 9.55
CA ASN A 76 -15.66 -12.09 9.71
C ASN A 76 -14.14 -12.04 9.54
N ASP A 77 -13.60 -10.90 9.17
CA ASP A 77 -12.19 -10.76 8.84
C ASP A 77 -11.46 -9.96 9.90
N THR A 78 -10.35 -10.49 10.42
CA THR A 78 -9.45 -9.78 11.33
C THR A 78 -8.86 -8.49 10.73
N GLY A 79 -9.03 -8.28 9.43
CA GLY A 79 -8.67 -7.06 8.72
C GLY A 79 -9.87 -6.17 8.36
N GLY A 80 -11.08 -6.39 8.93
CA GLY A 80 -12.27 -5.61 8.59
C GLY A 80 -12.22 -4.17 9.09
N GLY A 81 -12.58 -3.20 8.26
CA GLY A 81 -12.69 -1.78 8.59
C GLY A 81 -14.13 -1.27 8.50
N LEU A 82 -14.41 -0.12 9.14
CA LEU A 82 -15.74 0.52 9.10
C LEU A 82 -16.23 0.81 7.67
N GLY A 83 -15.31 1.18 6.77
CA GLY A 83 -15.64 1.46 5.37
C GLY A 83 -15.70 0.21 4.51
N GLY A 84 -14.90 -0.79 4.83
CA GLY A 84 -14.69 -2.00 4.06
C GLY A 84 -13.23 -2.45 4.08
N ALA A 85 -12.94 -3.52 3.35
CA ALA A 85 -11.59 -4.05 3.26
C ALA A 85 -11.22 -4.41 1.82
N VAL A 86 -9.94 -4.22 1.49
CA VAL A 86 -9.30 -4.70 0.26
C VAL A 86 -8.33 -5.82 0.64
N LYS A 87 -8.61 -7.02 0.19
CA LYS A 87 -7.73 -8.18 0.37
C LYS A 87 -6.94 -8.40 -0.90
N LEU A 88 -5.63 -8.30 -0.79
CA LEU A 88 -4.70 -8.59 -1.86
C LEU A 88 -4.01 -9.92 -1.53
N SER A 89 -3.99 -10.82 -2.48
CA SER A 89 -3.30 -12.09 -2.31
C SER A 89 -2.42 -12.43 -3.49
N THR A 90 -1.34 -13.12 -3.17
CA THR A 90 -0.46 -13.77 -4.12
C THR A 90 -0.69 -15.27 -4.03
N GLN A 91 -0.67 -15.94 -5.16
CA GLN A 91 -0.87 -17.38 -5.24
C GLN A 91 0.42 -18.06 -5.70
N PRO A 92 0.71 -19.27 -5.21
CA PRO A 92 1.81 -20.04 -5.75
C PRO A 92 1.60 -20.24 -7.25
N ALA A 93 2.69 -20.19 -7.99
CA ALA A 93 2.63 -20.57 -9.38
C ALA A 93 2.30 -22.07 -9.47
N GLU A 94 1.18 -22.41 -10.08
CA GLU A 94 0.89 -23.76 -10.53
C GLU A 94 1.77 -24.04 -11.76
N ALA A 95 3.09 -24.13 -11.55
CA ALA A 95 4.05 -24.43 -12.59
C ALA A 95 4.58 -25.83 -12.35
N ASP A 96 4.58 -26.66 -13.38
CA ASP A 96 5.36 -27.88 -13.44
C ASP A 96 6.65 -27.57 -14.21
N GLY A 97 7.78 -27.57 -13.50
CA GLY A 97 9.07 -27.15 -14.04
C GLY A 97 9.34 -25.65 -13.96
N PHE A 98 10.20 -25.17 -14.85
CA PHE A 98 10.67 -23.78 -14.87
C PHE A 98 9.84 -22.92 -15.83
N GLY A 99 9.43 -21.74 -15.37
CA GLY A 99 8.74 -20.72 -16.16
C GLY A 99 9.42 -19.37 -16.10
N LEU A 100 9.41 -18.63 -17.22
CA LEU A 100 9.91 -17.26 -17.34
C LEU A 100 8.88 -16.41 -18.06
N GLN A 101 8.58 -15.23 -17.49
CA GLN A 101 7.77 -14.21 -18.12
C GLN A 101 8.48 -12.87 -18.01
N TYR A 102 8.63 -12.17 -19.14
CA TYR A 102 9.14 -10.81 -19.17
C TYR A 102 8.17 -9.90 -19.92
N ILE A 103 7.89 -8.74 -19.35
CA ILE A 103 7.04 -7.72 -19.97
C ILE A 103 7.76 -6.39 -19.88
N GLN A 104 7.88 -5.71 -21.03
CA GLN A 104 8.42 -4.36 -21.11
C GLN A 104 7.32 -3.40 -21.56
N GLY A 105 7.14 -2.32 -20.81
CA GLY A 105 6.26 -1.21 -21.12
C GLY A 105 7.09 0.05 -21.42
N ILE A 106 6.76 0.73 -22.52
CA ILE A 106 7.34 2.03 -22.86
C ILE A 106 6.19 3.02 -23.00
N GLY A 107 6.29 4.14 -22.31
CA GLY A 107 5.27 5.19 -22.33
C GLY A 107 5.81 6.58 -22.61
N SER A 108 4.91 7.55 -22.69
CA SER A 108 5.24 8.96 -22.86
C SER A 108 6.18 9.45 -21.73
N PHE A 109 6.90 10.52 -22.00
CA PHE A 109 7.82 11.16 -21.04
C PHE A 109 8.92 10.22 -20.52
N LYS A 110 9.47 9.39 -21.43
CA LYS A 110 10.52 8.41 -21.15
C LYS A 110 10.15 7.48 -19.97
N THR A 111 8.91 7.03 -19.97
CA THR A 111 8.44 6.07 -18.99
C THR A 111 8.86 4.66 -19.40
N PHE A 112 9.48 3.94 -18.46
CA PHE A 112 9.85 2.53 -18.60
C PHE A 112 9.23 1.75 -17.46
N ASP A 113 8.52 0.67 -17.82
CA ASP A 113 7.93 -0.29 -16.88
C ASP A 113 8.43 -1.68 -17.26
N GLU A 114 9.14 -2.33 -16.36
CA GLU A 114 9.71 -3.65 -16.60
C GLU A 114 9.17 -4.62 -15.56
N PHE A 115 8.74 -5.78 -16.01
CA PHE A 115 8.30 -6.88 -15.16
C PHE A 115 9.01 -8.17 -15.57
N LEU A 116 9.60 -8.84 -14.58
CA LEU A 116 10.17 -10.17 -14.71
C LEU A 116 9.52 -11.11 -13.68
N ARG A 117 9.08 -12.26 -14.13
CA ARG A 117 8.63 -13.36 -13.26
C ARG A 117 9.38 -14.64 -13.61
N LEU A 118 10.01 -15.22 -12.61
CA LEU A 118 10.63 -16.53 -12.67
C LEU A 118 9.82 -17.46 -11.78
N THR A 119 9.46 -18.63 -12.27
CA THR A 119 8.73 -19.63 -11.51
C THR A 119 9.40 -20.99 -11.62
N TYR A 120 9.32 -21.76 -10.56
CA TYR A 120 9.66 -23.17 -10.55
C TYR A 120 8.67 -23.92 -9.67
N GLY A 121 8.21 -25.09 -10.14
CA GLY A 121 7.32 -25.92 -9.38
C GLY A 121 7.59 -27.39 -9.63
N ASP A 122 7.35 -28.18 -8.59
CA ASP A 122 7.26 -29.64 -8.61
C ASP A 122 6.17 -30.11 -7.63
N ASN A 123 6.09 -31.42 -7.39
CA ASN A 123 5.08 -31.99 -6.50
C ASN A 123 5.12 -31.51 -5.05
N HIS A 124 6.23 -30.90 -4.60
CA HIS A 124 6.45 -30.46 -3.22
C HIS A 124 6.77 -28.99 -3.13
N TRP A 125 7.59 -28.49 -4.04
CA TRP A 125 8.09 -27.12 -4.02
C TRP A 125 7.43 -26.25 -5.08
N GLN A 126 7.11 -25.03 -4.72
CA GLN A 126 6.67 -23.99 -5.63
C GLN A 126 7.39 -22.71 -5.26
N THR A 127 8.02 -22.07 -6.22
CA THR A 127 8.69 -20.78 -5.99
C THR A 127 8.39 -19.79 -7.11
N SER A 128 8.29 -18.55 -6.76
CA SER A 128 8.08 -17.43 -7.69
C SER A 128 8.92 -16.23 -7.26
N THR A 129 9.70 -15.71 -8.18
CA THR A 129 10.40 -14.42 -8.02
C THR A 129 9.78 -13.44 -9.00
N ARG A 130 9.28 -12.31 -8.50
CA ARG A 130 8.70 -11.25 -9.33
C ARG A 130 9.48 -9.95 -9.09
N ILE A 131 9.89 -9.30 -10.16
CA ILE A 131 10.61 -8.03 -10.11
C ILE A 131 9.85 -7.03 -10.95
N VAL A 132 9.56 -5.86 -10.40
CA VAL A 132 9.02 -4.70 -11.12
C VAL A 132 9.98 -3.55 -10.96
N TYR A 133 10.40 -2.98 -12.07
CA TYR A 133 11.10 -1.71 -12.11
C TYR A 133 10.30 -0.71 -12.94
N SER A 134 10.08 0.47 -12.39
CA SER A 134 9.34 1.54 -13.06
C SER A 134 10.05 2.86 -12.88
N SER A 135 10.24 3.62 -13.96
CA SER A 135 10.88 4.93 -13.91
C SER A 135 10.33 5.89 -14.97
N SER A 136 10.30 7.16 -14.62
CA SER A 136 9.99 8.24 -15.56
C SER A 136 10.51 9.57 -15.01
N PRO A 137 11.03 10.49 -15.84
CA PRO A 137 11.17 11.89 -15.46
C PRO A 137 9.82 12.61 -15.34
N ASN A 138 8.76 12.09 -15.98
CA ASN A 138 7.39 12.58 -15.89
C ASN A 138 7.30 14.12 -16.12
N ASP A 139 8.11 14.63 -17.06
CA ASP A 139 8.35 16.04 -17.38
C ASP A 139 7.41 16.56 -18.47
N TYR A 140 6.13 16.15 -18.41
CA TYR A 140 5.14 16.55 -19.39
C TYR A 140 4.94 18.08 -19.43
N THR A 141 4.60 18.55 -20.63
CA THR A 141 4.24 19.97 -20.83
C THR A 141 2.73 20.12 -20.67
N TYR A 142 2.32 21.12 -19.91
CA TYR A 142 0.93 21.49 -19.70
C TYR A 142 0.74 22.99 -19.88
N ARG A 143 -0.51 23.41 -20.10
CA ARG A 143 -0.88 24.81 -20.12
C ARG A 143 -1.28 25.22 -18.70
N ASN A 144 -0.55 26.18 -18.13
CA ASN A 144 -0.83 26.65 -16.77
C ASN A 144 -1.98 27.66 -16.78
N HIS A 145 -3.17 27.20 -16.38
CA HIS A 145 -4.36 28.05 -16.31
C HIS A 145 -4.40 28.96 -15.06
N ASP A 146 -3.52 28.77 -14.11
CA ASP A 146 -3.42 29.60 -12.91
C ASP A 146 -2.51 30.82 -13.11
N LYS A 147 -1.77 30.84 -14.23
CA LYS A 147 -0.86 31.93 -14.59
C LYS A 147 -1.30 32.53 -15.91
N LYS A 148 -1.47 33.88 -15.94
CA LYS A 148 -1.67 34.64 -17.17
C LYS A 148 -0.45 35.49 -17.46
N GLU A 149 0.02 35.44 -18.69
CA GLU A 149 1.08 36.32 -19.19
C GLU A 149 0.49 37.31 -20.17
N ASN A 150 0.97 38.57 -20.08
CA ASN A 150 0.50 39.64 -20.93
C ASN A 150 1.34 39.72 -22.20
N ILE A 151 0.69 40.02 -23.33
CA ILE A 151 1.32 40.43 -24.58
C ILE A 151 1.24 41.95 -24.64
N TYR A 152 2.37 42.58 -24.86
CA TYR A 152 2.49 44.05 -24.91
C TYR A 152 2.73 44.49 -26.36
N ASP A 153 2.19 45.68 -26.71
CA ASP A 153 2.53 46.40 -27.92
C ASP A 153 3.86 47.16 -27.79
N GLU A 154 4.27 47.87 -28.85
CA GLU A 154 5.49 48.68 -28.84
C GLU A 154 5.43 49.83 -27.84
N GLN A 155 4.24 50.24 -27.40
CA GLN A 155 3.99 51.28 -26.45
C GLN A 155 3.82 50.73 -25.01
N MET A 156 4.10 49.42 -24.79
CA MET A 156 3.97 48.75 -23.50
C MET A 156 2.51 48.66 -22.97
N ASN A 157 1.49 48.79 -23.86
CA ASN A 157 0.12 48.51 -23.48
C ASN A 157 -0.17 46.98 -23.61
N ILE A 158 -0.98 46.47 -22.71
CA ILE A 158 -1.43 45.07 -22.77
C ILE A 158 -2.43 44.94 -23.93
N VAL A 159 -2.08 44.18 -24.98
CA VAL A 159 -2.93 43.95 -26.13
C VAL A 159 -3.63 42.56 -26.08
N ASP A 160 -3.06 41.59 -25.37
CA ASP A 160 -3.65 40.26 -25.21
C ASP A 160 -3.09 39.58 -24.00
N GLN A 161 -3.70 38.44 -23.62
CA GLN A 161 -3.25 37.61 -22.51
C GLN A 161 -3.32 36.12 -22.93
N TYR A 162 -2.34 35.36 -22.50
CA TYR A 162 -2.31 33.91 -22.75
C TYR A 162 -1.91 33.11 -21.51
N TYR A 163 -2.27 31.82 -21.53
CA TYR A 163 -1.83 30.86 -20.52
C TYR A 163 -0.54 30.19 -20.99
N PRO A 164 0.58 30.35 -20.27
CA PRO A 164 1.86 29.82 -20.69
C PRO A 164 1.90 28.31 -20.69
N LYS A 165 2.73 27.74 -21.58
CA LYS A 165 3.10 26.32 -21.55
C LYS A 165 4.27 26.15 -20.60
N GLU A 166 4.10 25.31 -19.61
CA GLU A 166 5.13 24.97 -18.61
C GLU A 166 5.40 23.48 -18.58
N LYS A 167 6.57 23.07 -18.13
CA LYS A 167 6.89 21.68 -17.85
C LYS A 167 6.59 21.34 -16.39
N ASN A 168 6.10 20.12 -16.15
CA ASN A 168 6.05 19.58 -14.81
C ASN A 168 7.45 19.50 -14.22
N LYS A 169 7.67 20.20 -13.08
CA LYS A 169 9.02 20.38 -12.50
C LYS A 169 9.37 19.35 -11.45
N SER A 170 8.44 18.60 -10.90
CA SER A 170 8.70 17.70 -9.78
C SER A 170 7.77 16.50 -9.86
N GLY A 171 8.08 15.59 -10.75
CA GLY A 171 7.27 14.41 -10.97
C GLY A 171 8.06 13.15 -11.26
N ALA A 172 9.40 13.24 -11.25
CA ALA A 172 10.25 12.10 -11.55
C ALA A 172 10.12 11.01 -10.50
N PHE A 173 10.16 9.76 -10.94
CA PHE A 173 10.11 8.62 -10.02
C PHE A 173 10.98 7.46 -10.50
N LYS A 174 11.43 6.64 -9.54
CA LYS A 174 12.09 5.36 -9.73
C LYS A 174 11.62 4.41 -8.62
N ASP A 175 10.96 3.34 -9.00
CA ASP A 175 10.41 2.34 -8.10
C ASP A 175 10.96 0.96 -8.46
N LEU A 176 11.49 0.26 -7.48
CA LEU A 176 11.92 -1.13 -7.57
C LEU A 176 11.13 -1.95 -6.56
N HIS A 177 10.49 -2.99 -7.02
CA HIS A 177 9.82 -3.98 -6.19
C HIS A 177 10.36 -5.36 -6.49
N VAL A 178 10.62 -6.15 -5.44
CA VAL A 178 11.01 -7.56 -5.55
C VAL A 178 10.13 -8.37 -4.63
N LEU A 179 9.43 -9.36 -5.16
CA LEU A 179 8.62 -10.31 -4.41
C LEU A 179 9.20 -11.71 -4.61
N GLN A 180 9.58 -12.33 -3.52
CA GLN A 180 10.01 -13.73 -3.46
C GLN A 180 8.96 -14.54 -2.72
N GLU A 181 8.55 -15.64 -3.32
CA GLU A 181 7.60 -16.60 -2.74
C GLU A 181 8.19 -18.00 -2.82
N VAL A 182 8.06 -18.72 -1.73
CA VAL A 182 8.47 -20.14 -1.65
C VAL A 182 7.40 -20.90 -0.86
N TYR A 183 6.93 -22.00 -1.41
CA TYR A 183 5.96 -22.86 -0.76
C TYR A 183 6.44 -24.31 -0.78
N TYR A 184 6.18 -25.00 0.30
CA TYR A 184 6.48 -26.42 0.46
C TYR A 184 5.22 -27.18 0.88
N ASN A 185 4.81 -28.15 0.09
CA ASN A 185 3.63 -28.98 0.34
C ASN A 185 4.07 -30.36 0.83
N THR A 186 3.59 -30.77 1.99
CA THR A 186 3.82 -32.13 2.50
C THR A 186 2.76 -33.10 1.97
N ARG A 187 3.09 -34.38 1.94
CA ARG A 187 2.12 -35.44 1.61
C ARG A 187 0.99 -35.58 2.65
N LYS A 188 1.14 -34.98 3.84
CA LYS A 188 0.19 -35.08 4.95
C LYS A 188 -0.84 -33.94 4.98
N GLY A 189 -0.84 -33.05 3.97
CA GLY A 189 -1.77 -31.93 3.88
C GLY A 189 -1.30 -30.66 4.60
N ASP A 190 -0.01 -30.57 4.96
CA ASP A 190 0.59 -29.34 5.44
C ASP A 190 1.19 -28.56 4.29
N ARG A 191 1.04 -27.25 4.34
CA ARG A 191 1.70 -26.31 3.45
C ARG A 191 2.41 -25.26 4.27
N PHE A 192 3.69 -25.08 4.00
CA PHE A 192 4.50 -24.01 4.53
C PHE A 192 4.76 -22.99 3.45
N GLY A 193 4.70 -21.70 3.79
CA GLY A 193 4.92 -20.60 2.86
C GLY A 193 5.85 -19.54 3.45
N LEU A 194 6.70 -18.99 2.60
CA LEU A 194 7.50 -17.79 2.84
C LEU A 194 7.20 -16.80 1.72
N ASN A 195 6.73 -15.61 2.08
CA ASN A 195 6.56 -14.49 1.16
C ASN A 195 7.38 -13.32 1.66
N ALA A 196 8.24 -12.77 0.81
CA ALA A 196 9.08 -11.61 1.12
C ALA A 196 8.95 -10.56 0.03
N TRP A 197 8.53 -9.35 0.39
CA TRP A 197 8.33 -8.24 -0.54
C TRP A 197 9.20 -7.05 -0.14
N PHE A 198 10.17 -6.73 -0.99
CA PHE A 198 11.03 -5.57 -0.87
C PHE A 198 10.56 -4.45 -1.79
N ILE A 199 10.59 -3.22 -1.29
CA ILE A 199 10.22 -1.99 -1.99
C ILE A 199 11.33 -0.97 -1.80
N ASN A 200 11.79 -0.36 -2.90
CA ASN A 200 12.63 0.82 -2.88
C ASN A 200 12.06 1.85 -3.85
N SER A 201 11.62 2.98 -3.33
CA SER A 201 10.98 4.05 -4.08
C SER A 201 11.68 5.38 -3.86
N ASN A 202 11.88 6.11 -4.94
CA ASN A 202 12.40 7.47 -4.93
C ASN A 202 11.53 8.31 -5.85
N ARG A 203 10.74 9.23 -5.28
CA ARG A 203 9.73 10.01 -5.98
C ARG A 203 9.89 11.48 -5.69
N GLU A 204 9.78 12.28 -6.72
CA GLU A 204 9.53 13.71 -6.58
C GLU A 204 8.02 13.90 -6.42
N LEU A 205 7.64 14.84 -5.54
CA LEU A 205 6.24 15.16 -5.29
C LEU A 205 5.92 16.49 -5.97
N PRO A 206 4.93 16.52 -6.88
CA PRO A 206 4.53 17.76 -7.51
C PRO A 206 3.95 18.70 -6.47
N MET A 207 4.21 20.00 -6.65
CA MET A 207 3.59 21.07 -5.90
C MET A 207 2.39 21.61 -6.67
N LEU A 208 1.52 22.38 -6.02
CA LEU A 208 0.47 23.13 -6.70
C LEU A 208 1.10 24.17 -7.62
N THR A 209 0.49 24.41 -8.78
CA THR A 209 0.98 25.37 -9.77
C THR A 209 1.05 26.79 -9.22
N THR A 210 0.20 27.14 -8.26
CA THR A 210 0.22 28.40 -7.51
C THR A 210 1.48 28.54 -6.64
N ASP A 211 2.10 27.42 -6.22
CA ASP A 211 3.29 27.42 -5.38
C ASP A 211 4.59 27.48 -6.19
N TYR A 212 4.52 27.39 -7.51
CA TYR A 212 5.65 27.63 -8.44
C TYR A 212 6.04 29.11 -8.53
N GLY A 213 5.49 29.95 -7.65
CA GLY A 213 5.70 31.38 -7.66
C GLY A 213 7.16 31.76 -7.87
N ASN A 214 7.39 32.58 -8.87
CA ASN A 214 8.63 33.31 -9.18
C ASN A 214 9.90 32.45 -9.16
N GLU A 215 10.20 31.78 -10.29
CA GLU A 215 11.51 31.34 -10.77
C GLU A 215 12.46 30.59 -9.82
N ASN A 216 12.11 30.45 -8.54
CA ASN A 216 12.96 29.79 -7.57
C ASN A 216 12.87 28.28 -7.68
N ASP A 217 14.01 27.62 -7.82
CA ASP A 217 14.12 26.18 -7.84
C ASP A 217 13.71 25.57 -6.50
N PHE A 218 13.10 24.40 -6.55
CA PHE A 218 12.78 23.64 -5.35
C PHE A 218 13.10 22.14 -5.59
N GLU A 219 13.32 21.41 -4.50
CA GLU A 219 13.40 19.96 -4.45
C GLU A 219 12.36 19.45 -3.46
N ASN A 220 11.39 18.66 -3.93
CA ASN A 220 10.35 18.05 -3.12
C ASN A 220 10.39 16.54 -3.36
N ARG A 221 11.02 15.78 -2.44
CA ARG A 221 11.39 14.38 -2.67
C ARG A 221 11.04 13.48 -1.51
N GLN A 222 10.41 12.37 -1.84
CA GLN A 222 10.15 11.27 -0.91
C GLN A 222 10.95 10.03 -1.33
N ARG A 223 11.60 9.39 -0.36
CA ARG A 223 12.25 8.09 -0.54
C ARG A 223 11.69 7.12 0.48
N GLU A 224 11.34 5.95 0.01
CA GLU A 224 10.80 4.88 0.85
C GLU A 224 11.56 3.58 0.61
N THR A 225 11.89 2.91 1.72
CA THR A 225 12.40 1.54 1.69
C THR A 225 11.55 0.72 2.63
N THR A 226 10.91 -0.34 2.11
CA THR A 226 10.03 -1.21 2.88
C THR A 226 10.35 -2.66 2.62
N LEU A 227 10.43 -3.45 3.68
CA LEU A 227 10.51 -4.91 3.65
C LEU A 227 9.29 -5.48 4.37
N ARG A 228 8.57 -6.38 3.71
CA ARG A 228 7.46 -7.15 4.27
C ARG A 228 7.78 -8.63 4.18
N GLY A 229 7.58 -9.36 5.25
CA GLY A 229 7.80 -10.80 5.28
C GLY A 229 6.64 -11.52 5.96
N ILE A 230 6.22 -12.65 5.42
CA ILE A 230 5.18 -13.52 5.98
C ILE A 230 5.68 -14.96 5.94
N LEU A 231 5.61 -15.63 7.08
CA LEU A 231 5.69 -17.08 7.20
C LEU A 231 4.28 -17.62 7.41
N SER A 232 3.91 -18.65 6.70
CA SER A 232 2.59 -19.28 6.81
C SER A 232 2.70 -20.78 6.98
N TRP A 233 1.77 -21.35 7.73
CA TRP A 233 1.51 -22.76 7.83
C TRP A 233 0.00 -22.99 7.70
N ASP A 234 -0.39 -23.80 6.73
CA ASP A 234 -1.75 -24.24 6.50
C ASP A 234 -1.81 -25.76 6.66
N HIS A 235 -2.77 -26.25 7.40
CA HIS A 235 -3.05 -27.68 7.59
C HIS A 235 -4.49 -27.98 7.19
N LEU A 236 -4.66 -28.83 6.20
CA LEU A 236 -5.96 -29.22 5.68
C LEU A 236 -6.24 -30.69 6.00
N ARG A 237 -7.37 -30.96 6.62
CA ARG A 237 -7.93 -32.26 6.87
C ARG A 237 -9.36 -32.32 6.37
N GLN A 238 -9.95 -33.53 6.37
CA GLN A 238 -11.28 -33.76 5.84
C GLN A 238 -12.37 -32.84 6.40
N ASN A 239 -12.33 -32.55 7.71
CA ASN A 239 -13.37 -31.79 8.40
C ASN A 239 -12.87 -30.47 9.00
N TRP A 240 -11.59 -30.15 8.91
CA TRP A 240 -11.04 -28.96 9.51
C TRP A 240 -9.82 -28.43 8.78
N LYS A 241 -9.67 -27.15 8.86
CA LYS A 241 -8.53 -26.41 8.33
C LYS A 241 -7.99 -25.52 9.42
N ILE A 242 -6.67 -25.53 9.60
CA ILE A 242 -5.97 -24.60 10.49
C ILE A 242 -4.97 -23.83 9.65
N ALA A 243 -4.88 -22.54 9.92
CA ALA A 243 -3.86 -21.67 9.35
C ALA A 243 -3.20 -20.86 10.46
N ALA A 244 -1.88 -20.74 10.41
CA ALA A 244 -1.11 -19.84 11.26
C ALA A 244 -0.16 -19.02 10.40
N LYS A 245 -0.06 -17.72 10.70
CA LYS A 245 0.85 -16.81 10.00
C LYS A 245 1.59 -15.94 10.99
N GLY A 246 2.87 -15.72 10.72
CA GLY A 246 3.69 -14.72 11.39
C GLY A 246 4.27 -13.77 10.36
N GLY A 247 4.29 -12.48 10.64
CA GLY A 247 4.79 -11.50 9.69
C GLY A 247 5.55 -10.35 10.34
N TYR A 248 6.35 -9.69 9.51
CA TYR A 248 7.12 -8.53 9.91
C TYR A 248 7.13 -7.50 8.78
N ILE A 249 6.94 -6.24 9.15
CA ILE A 249 7.09 -5.09 8.24
C ILE A 249 8.12 -4.16 8.84
N HIS A 250 9.13 -3.81 8.04
CA HIS A 250 10.04 -2.71 8.29
C HIS A 250 9.86 -1.67 7.19
N SER A 251 9.51 -0.45 7.54
CA SER A 251 9.38 0.66 6.59
C SER A 251 10.16 1.86 7.08
N GLN A 252 10.91 2.47 6.18
CA GLN A 252 11.62 3.73 6.42
C GLN A 252 11.24 4.72 5.32
N MET A 253 10.76 5.89 5.72
CA MET A 253 10.42 6.99 4.82
C MET A 253 11.29 8.20 5.14
N LYS A 254 11.78 8.85 4.08
CA LYS A 254 12.57 10.08 4.14
C LYS A 254 11.89 11.09 3.23
N TYR A 255 11.51 12.23 3.79
CA TYR A 255 10.95 13.34 3.05
C TYR A 255 11.86 14.55 3.18
N ASP A 256 12.26 15.13 2.06
CA ASP A 256 13.11 16.31 1.97
C ASP A 256 12.42 17.36 1.09
N TYR A 257 12.17 18.54 1.65
CA TYR A 257 11.71 19.70 0.93
C TYR A 257 12.74 20.82 1.07
N LYS A 258 13.24 21.29 -0.06
CA LYS A 258 14.20 22.39 -0.15
C LYS A 258 13.68 23.44 -1.12
N ARG A 259 14.02 24.68 -0.88
CA ARG A 259 13.67 25.82 -1.73
C ARG A 259 14.86 26.75 -1.88
N ASP A 260 15.05 27.31 -3.06
CA ASP A 260 15.98 28.42 -3.27
C ASP A 260 15.45 29.66 -2.55
N ALA A 261 16.31 30.30 -1.74
CA ALA A 261 15.99 31.52 -1.01
C ALA A 261 16.15 32.81 -1.86
N GLY A 262 16.40 32.67 -3.19
CA GLY A 262 16.57 33.80 -4.11
C GLY A 262 18.02 34.12 -4.45
N ASN A 263 18.98 33.31 -4.01
CA ASN A 263 20.42 33.52 -4.23
C ASN A 263 21.11 32.29 -4.86
N GLY A 264 20.34 31.33 -5.41
CA GLY A 264 20.86 30.09 -5.93
C GLY A 264 21.26 29.06 -4.87
N VAL A 265 21.02 29.35 -3.57
CA VAL A 265 21.34 28.43 -2.47
C VAL A 265 20.09 27.69 -2.01
N MET A 266 20.08 26.39 -2.20
CA MET A 266 18.99 25.51 -1.77
C MET A 266 18.93 25.39 -0.24
N THR A 267 17.92 25.98 0.36
CA THR A 267 17.67 25.92 1.80
C THR A 267 16.73 24.81 2.15
N SER A 268 17.09 23.99 3.13
CA SER A 268 16.24 22.88 3.61
C SER A 268 15.10 23.42 4.47
N MET A 269 13.86 23.31 3.98
CA MET A 269 12.65 23.73 4.67
C MET A 269 12.09 22.63 5.57
N THR A 270 12.05 21.41 5.07
CA THR A 270 11.58 20.24 5.81
C THR A 270 12.50 19.05 5.59
N ARG A 271 12.80 18.33 6.66
CA ARG A 271 13.62 17.12 6.64
C ARG A 271 13.04 16.08 7.59
N SER A 272 12.01 15.40 7.13
CA SER A 272 11.31 14.41 7.93
C SER A 272 11.87 13.01 7.70
N ARG A 273 11.94 12.22 8.78
CA ARG A 273 12.38 10.82 8.78
C ARG A 273 11.43 10.04 9.66
N SER A 274 10.82 9.00 9.07
CA SER A 274 9.96 8.09 9.83
C SER A 274 10.41 6.65 9.67
N LYS A 275 10.19 5.86 10.71
CA LYS A 275 10.50 4.45 10.79
C LYS A 275 9.33 3.72 11.42
N VAL A 276 8.90 2.65 10.79
CA VAL A 276 7.81 1.79 11.27
C VAL A 276 8.31 0.35 11.28
N ASN A 277 8.11 -0.31 12.42
CA ASN A 277 8.25 -1.75 12.54
C ASN A 277 6.90 -2.32 12.99
N THR A 278 6.43 -3.36 12.33
CA THR A 278 5.21 -4.06 12.71
C THR A 278 5.47 -5.55 12.80
N ILE A 279 5.10 -6.14 13.91
CA ILE A 279 5.06 -7.60 14.11
C ILE A 279 3.60 -8.02 13.96
N TYR A 280 3.35 -9.09 13.23
CA TYR A 280 2.03 -9.62 12.94
C TYR A 280 1.95 -11.10 13.29
N GLY A 281 0.84 -11.50 13.90
CA GLY A 281 0.49 -12.90 14.12
C GLY A 281 -0.97 -13.14 13.77
N LEU A 282 -1.28 -14.26 13.15
CA LEU A 282 -2.64 -14.73 12.83
C LEU A 282 -2.75 -16.22 13.14
N ALA A 283 -3.83 -16.60 13.80
CA ALA A 283 -4.29 -17.97 13.89
C ALA A 283 -5.74 -18.05 13.43
N GLN A 284 -6.05 -19.03 12.59
CA GLN A 284 -7.38 -19.23 12.01
C GLN A 284 -7.71 -20.72 12.03
N GLY A 285 -8.93 -21.05 12.42
CA GLY A 285 -9.47 -22.40 12.40
C GLY A 285 -10.84 -22.46 11.74
N GLU A 286 -11.07 -23.45 10.92
CA GLU A 286 -12.36 -23.78 10.33
C GLU A 286 -12.69 -25.24 10.64
N TYR A 287 -13.93 -25.52 11.07
CA TYR A 287 -14.40 -26.85 11.39
C TYR A 287 -15.76 -27.11 10.73
N TYR A 288 -15.85 -28.20 9.97
CA TYR A 288 -17.05 -28.59 9.24
C TYR A 288 -17.72 -29.77 9.94
N ILE A 289 -19.01 -29.65 10.28
CA ILE A 289 -19.84 -30.75 10.74
C ILE A 289 -20.81 -31.15 9.62
N GLY A 290 -20.48 -32.21 8.96
CA GLY A 290 -21.18 -32.65 7.74
C GLY A 290 -21.09 -31.57 6.65
N ARG A 291 -22.19 -31.37 5.90
CA ARG A 291 -22.29 -30.34 4.85
C ARG A 291 -23.07 -29.09 5.29
N LYS A 292 -23.56 -29.08 6.55
CA LYS A 292 -24.54 -28.08 7.00
C LYS A 292 -23.99 -27.05 7.95
N TRP A 293 -22.94 -27.34 8.68
CA TRP A 293 -22.36 -26.46 9.68
C TRP A 293 -20.91 -26.13 9.39
N LEU A 294 -20.58 -24.86 9.49
CA LEU A 294 -19.21 -24.35 9.46
C LEU A 294 -19.00 -23.46 10.70
N PHE A 295 -18.01 -23.80 11.49
CA PHE A 295 -17.52 -23.00 12.60
C PHE A 295 -16.16 -22.38 12.19
N THR A 296 -16.00 -21.07 12.43
CA THR A 296 -14.75 -20.38 12.14
C THR A 296 -14.31 -19.61 13.39
N ALA A 297 -13.02 -19.67 13.70
CA ALA A 297 -12.41 -18.86 14.75
C ALA A 297 -11.14 -18.21 14.20
N ASN A 298 -10.97 -16.91 14.45
CA ASN A 298 -9.82 -16.13 14.01
C ASN A 298 -9.28 -15.30 15.17
N ALA A 299 -7.97 -15.19 15.26
CA ALA A 299 -7.30 -14.26 16.16
C ALA A 299 -6.09 -13.66 15.47
N ALA A 300 -5.96 -12.33 15.50
CA ALA A 300 -4.82 -11.62 14.95
C ALA A 300 -4.26 -10.60 15.92
N VAL A 301 -2.97 -10.42 15.89
CA VAL A 301 -2.24 -9.42 16.67
C VAL A 301 -1.35 -8.59 15.74
N HIS A 302 -1.36 -7.28 15.93
CA HIS A 302 -0.39 -6.36 15.32
C HIS A 302 0.28 -5.57 16.45
N GLN A 303 1.60 -5.61 16.50
CA GLN A 303 2.39 -4.76 17.37
C GLN A 303 3.16 -3.76 16.51
N HIS A 304 2.83 -2.49 16.63
CA HIS A 304 3.46 -1.40 15.91
C HIS A 304 4.45 -0.66 16.79
N PHE A 305 5.61 -0.34 16.20
CA PHE A 305 6.60 0.58 16.76
C PHE A 305 6.86 1.65 15.72
N VAL A 306 6.54 2.89 16.06
CA VAL A 306 6.60 4.03 15.16
C VAL A 306 7.53 5.09 15.71
N GLU A 307 8.43 5.56 14.88
CA GLU A 307 9.33 6.67 15.18
C GLU A 307 9.22 7.69 14.05
N SER A 308 9.00 8.95 14.38
CA SER A 308 9.01 10.07 13.43
C SER A 308 9.81 11.22 13.99
N ARG A 309 10.63 11.85 13.14
CA ARG A 309 11.49 12.99 13.52
C ARG A 309 11.54 14.01 12.40
N ASP A 310 11.38 15.29 12.74
CA ASP A 310 11.72 16.41 11.88
C ASP A 310 13.07 16.99 12.34
N LYS A 311 14.01 17.10 11.40
CA LYS A 311 15.40 17.51 11.68
C LYS A 311 15.67 19.00 11.43
N ASN A 312 14.69 19.75 10.92
CA ASN A 312 14.89 21.14 10.51
C ASN A 312 14.31 22.18 11.46
N ILE A 313 13.63 21.76 12.51
CA ILE A 313 13.09 22.73 13.47
C ILE A 313 14.22 23.30 14.30
N ILE A 314 14.34 24.63 14.31
CA ILE A 314 15.29 25.39 15.11
C ILE A 314 14.57 25.84 16.38
N ARG A 315 15.13 25.57 17.55
CA ARG A 315 14.63 26.09 18.82
C ARG A 315 14.86 27.60 18.91
N GLN A 316 14.09 28.26 19.77
CA GLN A 316 14.28 29.71 20.06
C GLN A 316 15.68 30.05 20.61
N ASP A 317 16.38 29.06 21.19
CA ASP A 317 17.76 29.18 21.66
C ASP A 317 18.83 29.03 20.56
N GLY A 318 18.43 28.96 19.28
CA GLY A 318 19.30 28.76 18.14
C GLY A 318 19.76 27.30 17.91
N ASN A 319 19.45 26.38 18.81
CA ASN A 319 19.80 24.96 18.66
C ASN A 319 18.77 24.22 17.81
N LYS A 320 19.23 23.33 16.91
CA LYS A 320 18.34 22.47 16.13
C LYS A 320 17.58 21.54 17.07
N ALA A 321 16.25 21.70 17.12
CA ALA A 321 15.42 20.76 17.84
C ALA A 321 15.10 19.55 16.94
N ILE A 322 15.23 18.36 17.48
CA ILE A 322 14.63 17.17 16.91
C ILE A 322 13.21 17.10 17.48
N VAL A 323 12.22 17.56 16.72
CA VAL A 323 10.82 17.36 17.07
C VAL A 323 10.40 16.04 16.46
N GLY A 324 9.77 15.20 17.27
CA GLY A 324 9.30 13.91 16.84
C GLY A 324 8.67 13.13 17.98
N TYR A 325 8.22 11.93 17.64
CA TYR A 325 7.66 11.02 18.62
C TYR A 325 8.15 9.59 18.36
N SER A 326 8.14 8.79 19.40
CA SER A 326 8.31 7.34 19.34
C SER A 326 7.19 6.71 20.15
N LYS A 327 6.39 5.85 19.53
CA LYS A 327 5.23 5.20 20.16
C LYS A 327 5.09 3.76 19.72
N GLY A 328 4.65 2.92 20.65
CA GLY A 328 4.17 1.57 20.39
C GLY A 328 2.65 1.52 20.46
N ARG A 329 2.03 0.62 19.69
CA ARG A 329 0.60 0.32 19.75
C ARG A 329 0.37 -1.14 19.47
N THR A 330 -0.39 -1.80 20.35
CA THR A 330 -0.87 -3.16 20.17
C THR A 330 -2.30 -3.12 19.65
N GLU A 331 -2.59 -3.95 18.66
CA GLU A 331 -3.94 -4.14 18.14
C GLU A 331 -4.22 -5.63 18.13
N LEU A 332 -5.33 -6.03 18.74
CA LEU A 332 -5.84 -7.39 18.74
C LEU A 332 -7.18 -7.41 18.03
N SER A 333 -7.42 -8.47 17.28
CA SER A 333 -8.72 -8.72 16.65
C SER A 333 -9.04 -10.19 16.82
N SER A 334 -10.20 -10.51 17.36
CA SER A 334 -10.70 -11.87 17.48
C SER A 334 -12.12 -11.96 16.94
N SER A 335 -12.42 -13.07 16.28
CA SER A 335 -13.78 -13.35 15.82
C SER A 335 -14.08 -14.84 15.90
N ALA A 336 -15.33 -15.16 16.19
CA ALA A 336 -15.86 -16.50 16.11
C ALA A 336 -17.17 -16.47 15.32
N SER A 337 -17.39 -17.42 14.46
CA SER A 337 -18.64 -17.53 13.70
C SER A 337 -19.16 -18.95 13.60
N ALA A 338 -20.48 -19.06 13.52
CA ALA A 338 -21.18 -20.28 13.21
C ALA A 338 -22.12 -20.03 12.01
N LYS A 339 -21.94 -20.80 10.95
CA LYS A 339 -22.78 -20.79 9.77
C LYS A 339 -23.54 -22.11 9.68
N TRP A 340 -24.86 -22.03 9.56
CA TRP A 340 -25.74 -23.16 9.33
C TRP A 340 -26.42 -23.03 7.97
N GLN A 341 -26.29 -24.04 7.14
CA GLN A 341 -26.86 -24.10 5.80
C GLN A 341 -27.50 -25.46 5.56
N PRO A 342 -28.79 -25.63 6.00
CA PRO A 342 -29.46 -26.91 5.89
C PRO A 342 -29.76 -27.35 4.46
N ASN A 343 -29.92 -26.39 3.54
CA ASN A 343 -30.15 -26.61 2.10
C ASN A 343 -29.64 -25.41 1.30
N GLU A 344 -29.74 -25.45 -0.03
CA GLU A 344 -29.26 -24.40 -0.95
C GLU A 344 -30.03 -23.08 -0.85
N ARG A 345 -31.25 -23.08 -0.27
CA ARG A 345 -32.15 -21.92 -0.21
C ARG A 345 -32.12 -21.22 1.13
N MET A 346 -31.62 -21.85 2.17
CA MET A 346 -31.62 -21.31 3.53
C MET A 346 -30.23 -21.32 4.12
N GLY A 347 -29.82 -20.21 4.69
CA GLY A 347 -28.58 -20.10 5.44
C GLY A 347 -28.71 -19.06 6.56
N MET A 348 -28.13 -19.37 7.70
CA MET A 348 -28.02 -18.49 8.85
C MET A 348 -26.56 -18.42 9.30
N SER A 349 -26.08 -17.25 9.66
CA SER A 349 -24.77 -17.08 10.26
C SER A 349 -24.84 -16.15 11.46
N VAL A 350 -24.12 -16.51 12.51
CA VAL A 350 -23.87 -15.67 13.68
C VAL A 350 -22.38 -15.43 13.76
N VAL A 351 -22.02 -14.17 14.01
CA VAL A 351 -20.63 -13.74 14.13
C VAL A 351 -20.50 -12.95 15.42
N LEU A 352 -19.46 -13.23 16.18
CA LEU A 352 -19.03 -12.47 17.34
C LEU A 352 -17.64 -11.95 17.05
N ARG A 353 -17.42 -10.66 17.28
CA ARG A 353 -16.13 -10.02 17.07
C ARG A 353 -15.80 -9.05 18.19
N GLU A 354 -14.54 -9.04 18.57
CA GLU A 354 -13.98 -8.11 19.52
C GLU A 354 -12.61 -7.61 19.04
N ASP A 355 -12.40 -6.30 19.10
CA ASP A 355 -11.17 -5.64 18.71
C ASP A 355 -10.62 -4.82 19.88
N MET A 356 -9.28 -4.76 19.99
CA MET A 356 -8.57 -3.92 20.95
C MET A 356 -7.58 -3.03 20.19
N TYR A 357 -7.58 -1.75 20.51
CA TYR A 357 -6.65 -0.76 19.97
C TYR A 357 -5.91 -0.06 21.13
N GLY A 358 -4.65 -0.41 21.34
CA GLY A 358 -3.89 0.04 22.50
C GLY A 358 -4.48 -0.52 23.78
N GLU A 359 -5.05 0.33 24.62
CA GLU A 359 -5.71 -0.04 25.87
C GLU A 359 -7.25 -0.07 25.76
N ASN A 360 -7.81 0.26 24.60
CA ASN A 360 -9.23 0.40 24.40
C ASN A 360 -9.82 -0.83 23.70
N TRP A 361 -10.83 -1.43 24.32
CA TRP A 361 -11.63 -2.50 23.74
C TRP A 361 -12.85 -1.94 23.01
N SER A 362 -13.14 -2.50 21.84
CA SER A 362 -14.41 -2.21 21.17
C SER A 362 -15.55 -2.93 21.91
N PRO A 363 -16.79 -2.42 21.81
CA PRO A 363 -17.95 -3.24 22.18
C PRO A 363 -17.97 -4.53 21.37
N LEU A 364 -18.39 -5.64 21.98
CA LEU A 364 -18.62 -6.91 21.30
C LEU A 364 -19.67 -6.72 20.22
N ILE A 365 -19.37 -7.10 18.99
CA ILE A 365 -20.24 -7.02 17.82
C ILE A 365 -20.72 -8.42 17.43
#